data_e059f118280b90ac921c3ebb36a77cb6
#
_entry.id   e059f118280b90ac921c3ebb36a77cb6
#
_cell.length_a   1.000
_cell.length_b   1.000
_cell.length_c   1.000
_cell.angle_alpha   90.00
_cell.angle_beta   90.00
_cell.angle_gamma   90.00
#
_symmetry.space_group_name_H-M   'P 1'
#
loop_
_entity.id
_entity.type
_entity.pdbx_description
1 polymer ?
#
loop_
_entity_poly.entity_id
_entity_poly.type
_entity_poly.pdbx_seq_one_letter_code
_entity_poly.pdbx_strand_id
1 'polypeptide(L)'
;MLSNRRDFLRNSALLGVAAISPVGAVLGKDFSGKPPKPVATVPSPVDTYTVSTAHIGHSPVSPRQIVIPDVEGFKVLKGDFHMHTLFSDGSVMPKDRVAEAVTNGLDVISITDHIEYRPFFSKVGRWKLADDQANNFNLWYEVALPEAEKRNLLLVRGAEITKTTMPPGHFNALFADDNNPIAAAVDDWREMLRIAADHGAFLFWNHPGWEAPKSGGIEKGAPLRFTAIHEEIYKKGWMHGIEIFNGKQYYPVVSDWCNERELALFANSDIHPSEFDQYGVQNPLRPITLVLAKERSVESVREAFFAKRTIAWAANIVWGSRTWLTALFKASVGIKTITPGTLELTNTSSLPVVVSMGGATVELPKEKHCQVFCSNSVRNITVTNWIVGMNKPLEVPLNT
;
A
#
# COMPACT_ATOMS: atom_id res chain seq x y z
N MET A 1 -1.90 4.50 35.47
CA MET A 1 -2.55 3.20 35.80
C MET A 1 -2.61 2.41 34.51
N LEU A 2 -1.76 1.42 34.39
CA LEU A 2 -1.63 0.58 33.19
C LEU A 2 -2.67 -0.55 33.29
N SER A 3 -3.70 -0.48 32.42
CA SER A 3 -4.64 -1.58 32.23
C SER A 3 -3.95 -2.69 31.43
N ASN A 4 -3.90 -3.87 32.00
CA ASN A 4 -3.15 -5.01 31.52
C ASN A 4 -3.95 -5.71 30.39
N ARG A 5 -3.31 -6.09 29.30
CA ARG A 5 -3.91 -6.80 28.14
C ARG A 5 -4.69 -8.10 28.52
N ARG A 6 -4.45 -8.62 29.73
CA ARG A 6 -5.18 -9.80 30.25
C ARG A 6 -6.63 -9.49 30.64
N ASP A 7 -6.95 -8.26 30.98
CA ASP A 7 -8.29 -7.86 31.42
C ASP A 7 -9.22 -7.58 30.24
N PHE A 8 -8.67 -7.23 29.06
CA PHE A 8 -9.44 -7.06 27.82
C PHE A 8 -9.97 -8.39 27.28
N LEU A 9 -9.22 -9.48 27.42
CA LEU A 9 -9.64 -10.80 26.95
C LEU A 9 -10.62 -11.51 27.88
N ARG A 10 -10.73 -11.09 29.14
CA ARG A 10 -11.69 -11.64 30.09
C ARG A 10 -13.10 -11.07 29.95
N ASN A 11 -13.24 -9.86 29.47
CA ASN A 11 -14.54 -9.18 29.35
C ASN A 11 -15.22 -9.37 27.98
N SER A 12 -14.57 -10.00 27.00
CA SER A 12 -15.14 -10.30 25.68
C SER A 12 -15.78 -11.69 25.59
N ALA A 13 -15.75 -12.49 26.65
CA ALA A 13 -16.24 -13.88 26.67
C ALA A 13 -17.64 -14.05 27.28
N LEU A 14 -18.41 -12.99 27.48
CA LEU A 14 -19.71 -13.04 28.15
C LEU A 14 -20.79 -12.33 27.34
N LEU A 15 -21.09 -12.82 26.11
CA LEU A 15 -22.38 -12.60 25.46
C LEU A 15 -22.54 -13.65 24.35
N GLY A 16 -23.36 -14.65 24.62
CA GLY A 16 -23.85 -15.53 23.57
C GLY A 16 -23.71 -17.04 23.79
N VAL A 17 -24.07 -17.55 24.97
CA VAL A 17 -24.43 -19.00 25.09
C VAL A 17 -25.91 -19.08 25.41
N ALA A 18 -26.71 -19.37 24.38
CA ALA A 18 -28.07 -19.83 24.58
C ALA A 18 -28.02 -21.22 25.21
N ALA A 19 -28.59 -21.37 26.39
CA ALA A 19 -28.68 -22.61 27.14
C ALA A 19 -29.55 -23.60 26.37
N ILE A 20 -28.96 -24.71 25.95
CA ILE A 20 -29.72 -25.94 25.62
C ILE A 20 -29.80 -26.75 26.91
N SER A 21 -31.01 -26.84 27.46
CA SER A 21 -31.29 -27.64 28.60
C SER A 21 -31.12 -29.15 28.31
N PRO A 22 -30.49 -29.95 29.18
CA PRO A 22 -30.44 -31.37 28.98
C PRO A 22 -31.81 -31.97 29.33
N VAL A 23 -32.40 -32.66 28.40
CA VAL A 23 -33.56 -33.54 28.63
C VAL A 23 -33.10 -34.70 29.49
N GLY A 24 -33.74 -34.82 30.63
CA GLY A 24 -33.43 -35.84 31.64
C GLY A 24 -33.59 -37.27 31.15
N ALA A 25 -32.66 -38.09 31.58
CA ALA A 25 -32.74 -39.53 31.47
C ALA A 25 -33.93 -40.08 32.31
N VAL A 26 -34.89 -40.68 31.67
CA VAL A 26 -35.87 -41.53 32.35
C VAL A 26 -35.41 -43.00 32.24
N LEU A 27 -35.08 -43.57 33.38
CA LEU A 27 -34.73 -44.95 33.54
C LEU A 27 -36.01 -45.86 33.46
N GLY A 28 -35.94 -46.80 32.57
CA GLY A 28 -36.43 -48.19 32.73
C GLY A 28 -37.90 -48.39 32.82
N LYS A 29 -38.43 -49.07 31.79
CA LYS A 29 -39.33 -50.28 31.95
C LYS A 29 -39.24 -51.13 30.67
N ASP A 30 -39.03 -52.42 30.86
CA ASP A 30 -39.03 -53.44 29.82
C ASP A 30 -40.31 -53.37 28.98
N PHE A 31 -40.17 -53.24 27.70
CA PHE A 31 -41.22 -53.51 26.72
C PHE A 31 -40.73 -54.63 25.78
N SER A 32 -41.19 -55.86 26.07
CA SER A 32 -41.22 -56.98 25.12
C SER A 32 -42.33 -56.69 24.10
N GLY A 33 -42.06 -55.86 23.12
CA GLY A 33 -42.92 -55.53 22.01
C GLY A 33 -42.18 -55.71 20.68
N LYS A 34 -42.85 -56.37 19.71
CA LYS A 34 -42.36 -56.57 18.35
C LYS A 34 -41.70 -55.25 17.82
N PRO A 35 -40.56 -55.35 17.08
CA PRO A 35 -39.93 -54.17 16.49
C PRO A 35 -40.94 -53.44 15.60
N PRO A 36 -40.98 -52.10 15.68
CA PRO A 36 -41.86 -51.36 14.82
C PRO A 36 -41.43 -51.56 13.36
N LYS A 37 -42.40 -51.61 12.46
CA LYS A 37 -42.17 -51.68 11.02
C LYS A 37 -41.24 -50.47 10.64
N PRO A 38 -40.30 -50.66 9.73
CA PRO A 38 -39.45 -49.57 9.30
C PRO A 38 -40.36 -48.44 8.80
N VAL A 39 -40.25 -47.30 9.45
CA VAL A 39 -40.85 -46.05 8.98
C VAL A 39 -40.17 -45.75 7.64
N ALA A 40 -41.00 -45.60 6.60
CA ALA A 40 -40.48 -45.14 5.31
C ALA A 40 -39.66 -43.91 5.56
N THR A 41 -38.35 -43.94 5.25
CA THR A 41 -37.48 -42.79 5.31
C THR A 41 -38.01 -41.77 4.32
N VAL A 42 -38.59 -40.68 4.84
CA VAL A 42 -38.86 -39.51 4.02
C VAL A 42 -37.51 -39.08 3.48
N PRO A 43 -37.32 -39.00 2.17
CA PRO A 43 -36.05 -38.52 1.62
C PRO A 43 -35.73 -37.18 2.26
N SER A 44 -34.48 -37.05 2.74
CA SER A 44 -34.02 -35.77 3.32
C SER A 44 -34.21 -34.68 2.29
N PRO A 45 -34.79 -33.53 2.65
CA PRO A 45 -34.93 -32.40 1.71
C PRO A 45 -33.60 -31.95 1.06
N VAL A 46 -32.49 -32.38 1.64
CA VAL A 46 -31.12 -32.07 1.11
C VAL A 46 -30.83 -32.82 -0.19
N ASP A 47 -31.49 -33.97 -0.44
CA ASP A 47 -31.23 -34.78 -1.66
C ASP A 47 -31.94 -34.24 -2.91
N THR A 48 -32.77 -33.21 -2.77
CA THR A 48 -33.57 -32.68 -3.88
C THR A 48 -33.16 -31.24 -4.32
N TYR A 49 -32.23 -30.62 -3.62
CA TYR A 49 -31.72 -29.31 -4.01
C TYR A 49 -30.41 -29.42 -4.80
N THR A 50 -30.52 -29.49 -6.10
CA THR A 50 -29.37 -29.10 -6.97
C THR A 50 -29.23 -27.59 -6.85
N VAL A 51 -28.40 -27.14 -5.94
CA VAL A 51 -28.00 -25.71 -5.93
C VAL A 51 -27.22 -25.50 -7.21
N SER A 52 -27.85 -24.83 -8.18
CA SER A 52 -27.11 -24.37 -9.35
C SER A 52 -26.05 -23.35 -8.86
N THR A 53 -24.81 -23.79 -8.76
CA THR A 53 -23.67 -22.92 -8.47
C THR A 53 -23.44 -21.86 -9.56
N ALA A 54 -24.17 -21.95 -10.67
CA ALA A 54 -24.15 -20.93 -11.73
C ALA A 54 -24.66 -19.55 -11.27
N HIS A 55 -25.40 -19.49 -10.17
CA HIS A 55 -25.87 -18.22 -9.59
C HIS A 55 -25.13 -17.79 -8.32
N ILE A 56 -24.21 -18.61 -7.81
CA ILE A 56 -23.19 -18.21 -6.84
C ILE A 56 -21.95 -17.80 -7.65
N GLY A 57 -22.15 -17.09 -8.75
CA GLY A 57 -21.09 -16.38 -9.40
C GLY A 57 -20.67 -15.25 -8.45
N HIS A 58 -19.43 -15.28 -7.97
CA HIS A 58 -18.82 -14.07 -7.49
C HIS A 58 -19.01 -13.06 -8.62
N SER A 59 -19.90 -12.08 -8.43
CA SER A 59 -19.92 -10.93 -9.33
C SER A 59 -18.50 -10.42 -9.32
N PRO A 60 -17.79 -10.38 -10.44
CA PRO A 60 -16.43 -9.86 -10.43
C PRO A 60 -16.52 -8.46 -9.86
N VAL A 61 -15.87 -8.21 -8.74
CA VAL A 61 -15.76 -6.86 -8.21
C VAL A 61 -15.06 -6.06 -9.29
N SER A 62 -15.76 -5.11 -9.88
CA SER A 62 -15.16 -4.26 -10.91
C SER A 62 -14.00 -3.48 -10.27
N PRO A 63 -12.81 -3.47 -10.86
CA PRO A 63 -11.70 -2.72 -10.34
C PRO A 63 -12.07 -1.25 -10.16
N ARG A 64 -11.55 -0.64 -9.09
CA ARG A 64 -11.70 0.79 -8.87
C ARG A 64 -11.11 1.55 -10.06
N GLN A 65 -11.88 2.48 -10.61
CA GLN A 65 -11.40 3.33 -11.68
C GLN A 65 -10.65 4.53 -11.09
N ILE A 66 -9.37 4.63 -11.40
CA ILE A 66 -8.51 5.76 -11.03
C ILE A 66 -7.97 6.36 -12.32
N VAL A 67 -8.48 7.52 -12.68
CA VAL A 67 -8.11 8.23 -13.90
C VAL A 67 -7.00 9.22 -13.61
N ILE A 68 -5.81 8.97 -14.15
CA ILE A 68 -4.67 9.90 -14.10
C ILE A 68 -4.21 10.09 -15.55
N PRO A 69 -4.09 11.33 -16.05
CA PRO A 69 -3.63 11.56 -17.42
C PRO A 69 -2.14 11.25 -17.57
N ASP A 70 -1.73 10.91 -18.77
CA ASP A 70 -0.31 10.82 -19.13
C ASP A 70 0.34 12.22 -19.00
N VAL A 71 1.60 12.27 -18.61
CA VAL A 71 2.33 13.51 -18.31
C VAL A 71 3.61 13.59 -19.13
N GLU A 72 3.77 14.64 -19.93
CA GLU A 72 5.02 14.89 -20.71
C GLU A 72 5.46 13.67 -21.55
N GLY A 73 4.51 12.89 -22.05
CA GLY A 73 4.76 11.66 -22.82
C GLY A 73 5.01 10.40 -21.97
N PHE A 74 5.01 10.53 -20.64
CA PHE A 74 5.08 9.38 -19.74
C PHE A 74 3.70 8.85 -19.38
N LYS A 75 3.57 7.55 -19.29
CA LYS A 75 2.43 6.84 -18.66
C LYS A 75 2.50 7.03 -17.16
N VAL A 76 1.37 7.38 -16.53
CA VAL A 76 1.31 7.49 -15.07
C VAL A 76 0.73 6.20 -14.50
N LEU A 77 1.62 5.34 -14.01
CA LEU A 77 1.26 4.06 -13.39
C LEU A 77 1.02 4.25 -11.88
N LYS A 78 -0.01 3.59 -11.37
CA LYS A 78 -0.41 3.60 -9.96
C LYS A 78 0.19 2.39 -9.26
N GLY A 79 1.01 2.62 -8.24
CA GLY A 79 1.72 1.54 -7.56
C GLY A 79 1.69 1.60 -6.04
N ASP A 80 1.90 0.43 -5.43
CA ASP A 80 2.17 0.26 -4.00
C ASP A 80 3.37 -0.67 -3.85
N PHE A 81 4.43 -0.19 -3.23
CA PHE A 81 5.75 -0.83 -3.24
C PHE A 81 6.22 -1.23 -1.84
N HIS A 82 5.27 -1.33 -0.89
CA HIS A 82 5.53 -1.76 0.47
C HIS A 82 4.31 -2.48 1.02
N MET A 83 4.37 -3.81 1.07
CA MET A 83 3.30 -4.67 1.60
C MET A 83 3.83 -6.03 2.04
N HIS A 84 3.15 -6.63 3.01
CA HIS A 84 3.54 -7.87 3.66
C HIS A 84 2.53 -9.00 3.47
N THR A 85 3.03 -10.24 3.56
CA THR A 85 2.23 -11.45 3.44
C THR A 85 2.52 -12.44 4.57
N LEU A 86 1.90 -13.62 4.54
CA LEU A 86 2.20 -14.71 5.46
C LEU A 86 3.64 -15.23 5.36
N PHE A 87 4.39 -14.79 4.34
CA PHE A 87 5.81 -15.15 4.19
C PHE A 87 6.70 -14.34 5.14
N SER A 88 6.20 -13.25 5.71
CA SER A 88 6.80 -12.55 6.87
C SER A 88 5.79 -12.39 8.01
N ASP A 89 5.24 -11.23 8.23
CA ASP A 89 4.35 -10.87 9.33
C ASP A 89 2.98 -10.33 8.88
N GLY A 90 2.69 -10.39 7.60
CA GLY A 90 1.34 -10.16 7.07
C GLY A 90 0.40 -11.35 7.31
N SER A 91 -0.88 -11.18 7.00
CA SER A 91 -1.91 -12.19 7.27
C SER A 91 -2.57 -12.81 6.04
N VAL A 92 -2.13 -12.44 4.82
CA VAL A 92 -2.69 -12.94 3.56
C VAL A 92 -1.61 -13.58 2.68
N MET A 93 -2.01 -14.39 1.70
CA MET A 93 -1.07 -14.97 0.75
C MET A 93 -0.63 -13.96 -0.32
N PRO A 94 0.56 -14.13 -0.94
CA PRO A 94 1.03 -13.24 -2.01
C PRO A 94 0.03 -13.06 -3.15
N LYS A 95 -0.67 -14.11 -3.58
CA LYS A 95 -1.72 -14.04 -4.61
C LYS A 95 -2.91 -13.16 -4.20
N ASP A 96 -3.21 -13.09 -2.90
CA ASP A 96 -4.31 -12.26 -2.40
C ASP A 96 -3.92 -10.78 -2.47
N ARG A 97 -2.65 -10.42 -2.22
CA ARG A 97 -2.14 -9.04 -2.46
C ARG A 97 -2.28 -8.62 -3.93
N VAL A 98 -2.02 -9.55 -4.85
CA VAL A 98 -2.26 -9.31 -6.28
C VAL A 98 -3.74 -9.02 -6.57
N ALA A 99 -4.64 -9.82 -6.00
CA ALA A 99 -6.08 -9.63 -6.17
C ALA A 99 -6.58 -8.30 -5.58
N GLU A 100 -6.13 -7.95 -4.37
CA GLU A 100 -6.42 -6.68 -3.72
C GLU A 100 -5.93 -5.49 -4.56
N ALA A 101 -4.70 -5.55 -5.09
CA ALA A 101 -4.12 -4.49 -5.93
C ALA A 101 -4.93 -4.25 -7.19
N VAL A 102 -5.33 -5.31 -7.90
CA VAL A 102 -6.18 -5.20 -9.09
C VAL A 102 -7.55 -4.60 -8.74
N THR A 103 -8.16 -5.05 -7.64
CA THR A 103 -9.45 -4.50 -7.17
C THR A 103 -9.35 -3.00 -6.85
N ASN A 104 -8.20 -2.56 -6.36
CA ASN A 104 -7.92 -1.13 -6.09
C ASN A 104 -7.52 -0.32 -7.32
N GLY A 105 -7.44 -0.92 -8.49
CA GLY A 105 -7.08 -0.24 -9.71
C GLY A 105 -5.60 0.14 -9.82
N LEU A 106 -4.71 -0.62 -9.15
CA LEU A 106 -3.27 -0.45 -9.27
C LEU A 106 -2.74 -1.09 -10.56
N ASP A 107 -1.66 -0.56 -11.09
CA ASP A 107 -0.96 -1.03 -12.29
C ASP A 107 0.27 -1.86 -11.95
N VAL A 108 0.90 -1.59 -10.79
CA VAL A 108 2.15 -2.20 -10.39
C VAL A 108 2.24 -2.34 -8.87
N ILE A 109 2.81 -3.44 -8.39
CA ILE A 109 3.06 -3.64 -6.97
C ILE A 109 4.43 -4.27 -6.72
N SER A 110 4.92 -4.13 -5.49
CA SER A 110 5.98 -4.97 -4.94
C SER A 110 5.54 -5.53 -3.59
N ILE A 111 5.62 -6.85 -3.44
CA ILE A 111 5.52 -7.50 -2.13
C ILE A 111 6.92 -7.46 -1.52
N THR A 112 7.04 -6.92 -0.31
CA THR A 112 8.31 -6.65 0.35
C THR A 112 8.37 -7.33 1.70
N ASP A 113 8.10 -8.64 1.71
CA ASP A 113 8.19 -9.44 2.93
C ASP A 113 9.58 -9.28 3.58
N HIS A 114 9.61 -9.27 4.91
CA HIS A 114 10.86 -9.15 5.66
C HIS A 114 11.79 -10.33 5.43
N ILE A 115 13.07 -10.04 5.31
CA ILE A 115 14.13 -11.07 5.29
C ILE A 115 14.38 -11.60 6.69
N GLU A 116 14.58 -10.72 7.68
CA GLU A 116 15.01 -11.07 9.03
C GLU A 116 13.87 -11.54 9.94
N TYR A 117 12.61 -11.24 9.58
CA TYR A 117 11.48 -11.47 10.47
C TYR A 117 10.32 -12.18 9.75
N ARG A 118 10.25 -13.50 9.93
CA ARG A 118 9.29 -14.38 9.24
C ARG A 118 8.48 -15.24 10.23
N PRO A 119 7.72 -14.62 11.18
CA PRO A 119 7.08 -15.34 12.28
C PRO A 119 5.98 -16.29 11.82
N PHE A 120 5.41 -16.09 10.64
CA PHE A 120 4.33 -16.92 10.11
C PHE A 120 4.76 -17.92 9.04
N PHE A 121 5.99 -17.86 8.60
CA PHE A 121 6.49 -18.71 7.51
C PHE A 121 6.34 -20.22 7.83
N SER A 122 6.60 -20.64 9.06
CA SER A 122 6.43 -22.03 9.48
C SER A 122 4.99 -22.52 9.38
N LYS A 123 4.00 -21.62 9.42
CA LYS A 123 2.58 -21.94 9.23
C LYS A 123 2.24 -22.20 7.75
N VAL A 124 2.93 -21.48 6.85
CA VAL A 124 2.81 -21.65 5.39
C VAL A 124 3.45 -22.96 4.93
N GLY A 125 4.53 -23.41 5.57
CA GLY A 125 5.22 -24.67 5.28
C GLY A 125 4.33 -25.92 5.37
N ARG A 126 3.24 -25.90 6.15
CA ARG A 126 2.24 -26.97 6.19
C ARG A 126 1.47 -27.14 4.86
N TRP A 127 1.57 -26.21 3.95
CA TRP A 127 0.92 -26.24 2.63
C TRP A 127 1.81 -26.89 1.57
N LYS A 128 2.76 -27.76 1.97
CA LYS A 128 3.69 -28.48 1.10
C LYS A 128 4.60 -27.58 0.23
N LEU A 129 4.92 -26.40 0.70
CA LEU A 129 6.14 -25.77 0.25
C LEU A 129 7.27 -26.68 0.78
N ALA A 130 8.06 -27.23 -0.10
CA ALA A 130 9.10 -28.19 0.26
C ALA A 130 10.02 -27.56 1.33
N ASP A 131 10.54 -28.38 2.26
CA ASP A 131 11.44 -27.92 3.33
C ASP A 131 12.66 -27.17 2.81
N ASP A 132 13.07 -27.43 1.56
CA ASP A 132 14.13 -26.74 0.82
C ASP A 132 13.80 -25.28 0.47
N GLN A 133 12.53 -24.88 0.46
CA GLN A 133 12.09 -23.50 0.17
C GLN A 133 12.17 -22.55 1.37
N ALA A 134 12.48 -23.05 2.56
CA ALA A 134 12.60 -22.21 3.76
C ALA A 134 13.66 -21.11 3.62
N ASN A 135 14.70 -21.36 2.83
CA ASN A 135 15.79 -20.45 2.55
C ASN A 135 15.68 -19.72 1.20
N ASN A 136 14.54 -19.83 0.52
CA ASN A 136 14.25 -19.08 -0.70
C ASN A 136 13.57 -17.75 -0.35
N PHE A 137 14.32 -16.67 -0.40
CA PHE A 137 13.84 -15.30 -0.13
C PHE A 137 13.27 -14.60 -1.39
N ASN A 138 13.07 -15.35 -2.47
CA ASN A 138 12.31 -14.92 -3.65
C ASN A 138 10.89 -15.52 -3.66
N LEU A 139 10.58 -16.41 -2.72
CA LEU A 139 9.41 -17.27 -2.78
C LEU A 139 8.08 -16.51 -2.84
N TRP A 140 7.93 -15.39 -2.11
CA TRP A 140 6.70 -14.57 -2.17
C TRP A 140 6.49 -13.95 -3.55
N TYR A 141 7.56 -13.54 -4.23
CA TYR A 141 7.51 -13.07 -5.61
C TYR A 141 7.12 -14.21 -6.56
N GLU A 142 7.78 -15.36 -6.45
CA GLU A 142 7.54 -16.54 -7.29
C GLU A 142 6.10 -17.06 -7.16
N VAL A 143 5.53 -17.03 -5.95
CA VAL A 143 4.14 -17.44 -5.68
C VAL A 143 3.13 -16.43 -6.23
N ALA A 144 3.46 -15.14 -6.21
CA ALA A 144 2.58 -14.07 -6.70
C ALA A 144 2.59 -13.95 -8.23
N LEU A 145 3.74 -14.21 -8.87
CA LEU A 145 3.98 -13.92 -10.29
C LEU A 145 2.93 -14.51 -11.24
N PRO A 146 2.56 -15.81 -11.16
CA PRO A 146 1.55 -16.37 -12.07
C PRO A 146 0.19 -15.69 -11.97
N GLU A 147 -0.21 -15.26 -10.76
CA GLU A 147 -1.48 -14.55 -10.58
C GLU A 147 -1.39 -13.10 -11.08
N ALA A 148 -0.24 -12.46 -10.91
CA ALA A 148 0.01 -11.10 -11.43
C ALA A 148 -0.04 -11.10 -12.98
N GLU A 149 0.63 -12.05 -13.63
CA GLU A 149 0.60 -12.22 -15.09
C GLU A 149 -0.82 -12.46 -15.60
N LYS A 150 -1.55 -13.38 -14.98
CA LYS A 150 -2.94 -13.70 -15.33
C LYS A 150 -3.86 -12.48 -15.24
N ARG A 151 -3.62 -11.58 -14.28
CA ARG A 151 -4.41 -10.35 -14.05
C ARG A 151 -3.84 -9.12 -14.74
N ASN A 152 -2.78 -9.28 -15.53
CA ASN A 152 -2.09 -8.16 -16.18
C ASN A 152 -1.66 -7.07 -15.18
N LEU A 153 -1.17 -7.45 -14.00
CA LEU A 153 -0.59 -6.57 -13.00
C LEU A 153 0.94 -6.65 -13.08
N LEU A 154 1.63 -5.53 -13.13
CA LEU A 154 3.08 -5.53 -13.03
C LEU A 154 3.51 -5.90 -11.61
N LEU A 155 4.40 -6.88 -11.48
CA LEU A 155 4.95 -7.32 -10.19
C LEU A 155 6.45 -7.07 -10.15
N VAL A 156 6.90 -6.26 -9.21
CA VAL A 156 8.31 -5.97 -8.97
C VAL A 156 8.82 -6.89 -7.86
N ARG A 157 9.98 -7.55 -8.08
CA ARG A 157 10.63 -8.29 -7.01
C ARG A 157 11.14 -7.31 -5.95
N GLY A 158 10.85 -7.59 -4.67
CA GLY A 158 11.24 -6.76 -3.56
C GLY A 158 11.39 -7.55 -2.26
N ALA A 159 12.04 -6.94 -1.30
CA ALA A 159 12.13 -7.39 0.09
C ALA A 159 12.31 -6.19 1.00
N GLU A 160 11.80 -6.28 2.22
CA GLU A 160 12.15 -5.34 3.28
C GLU A 160 13.30 -5.89 4.11
N ILE A 161 14.33 -5.07 4.29
CA ILE A 161 15.61 -5.42 4.91
C ILE A 161 15.95 -4.47 6.04
N THR A 162 16.93 -4.84 6.88
CA THR A 162 17.48 -4.05 8.00
C THR A 162 16.49 -3.80 9.16
N LYS A 163 15.45 -4.66 9.29
CA LYS A 163 14.40 -4.55 10.33
C LYS A 163 14.96 -4.54 11.74
N THR A 164 16.02 -5.29 12.03
CA THR A 164 16.51 -5.50 13.39
C THR A 164 17.45 -4.41 13.87
N THR A 165 17.80 -3.44 13.02
CA THR A 165 18.82 -2.42 13.33
C THR A 165 18.25 -1.01 13.24
N MET A 166 18.27 -0.28 14.34
CA MET A 166 17.83 1.12 14.43
C MET A 166 18.91 2.00 15.07
N PRO A 167 19.47 3.01 14.37
CA PRO A 167 19.47 3.20 12.94
C PRO A 167 20.22 2.10 12.19
N PRO A 168 20.03 1.88 10.88
CA PRO A 168 19.42 2.80 9.90
C PRO A 168 17.89 2.73 9.79
N GLY A 169 17.22 1.76 10.41
CA GLY A 169 15.82 1.48 10.18
C GLY A 169 15.59 0.60 8.96
N HIS A 170 14.34 0.48 8.54
CA HIS A 170 13.96 -0.43 7.48
C HIS A 170 14.18 0.16 6.09
N PHE A 171 14.59 -0.69 5.16
CA PHE A 171 14.75 -0.34 3.75
C PHE A 171 14.03 -1.35 2.87
N ASN A 172 13.36 -0.88 1.84
CA ASN A 172 12.93 -1.76 0.75
C ASN A 172 13.99 -1.83 -0.32
N ALA A 173 14.36 -3.06 -0.71
CA ALA A 173 15.21 -3.38 -1.85
C ALA A 173 14.31 -3.88 -2.98
N LEU A 174 14.15 -3.09 -4.04
CA LEU A 174 13.33 -3.42 -5.20
C LEU A 174 14.19 -3.69 -6.42
N PHE A 175 13.72 -4.57 -7.31
CA PHE A 175 14.36 -4.93 -8.58
C PHE A 175 15.68 -5.69 -8.43
N ALA A 176 16.05 -6.15 -7.23
CA ALA A 176 17.15 -7.11 -7.12
C ALA A 176 16.84 -8.36 -7.97
N ASP A 177 17.84 -8.88 -8.65
CA ASP A 177 17.70 -10.10 -9.45
C ASP A 177 17.53 -11.33 -8.56
N ASP A 178 18.12 -11.32 -7.35
CA ASP A 178 18.01 -12.36 -6.32
C ASP A 178 18.09 -11.76 -4.91
N ASN A 179 17.13 -12.12 -4.04
CA ASN A 179 17.13 -11.71 -2.63
C ASN A 179 17.95 -12.66 -1.73
N ASN A 180 18.31 -13.86 -2.19
CA ASN A 180 19.00 -14.85 -1.36
C ASN A 180 20.41 -14.39 -0.90
N PRO A 181 21.24 -13.75 -1.75
CA PRO A 181 22.52 -13.18 -1.31
C PRO A 181 22.35 -12.08 -0.24
N ILE A 182 21.28 -11.28 -0.34
CA ILE A 182 20.97 -10.24 0.65
C ILE A 182 20.66 -10.90 2.01
N ALA A 183 19.86 -11.96 1.99
CA ALA A 183 19.51 -12.72 3.19
C ALA A 183 20.71 -13.42 3.85
N ALA A 184 21.72 -13.81 3.07
CA ALA A 184 22.93 -14.40 3.60
C ALA A 184 23.76 -13.43 4.46
N ALA A 185 23.53 -12.12 4.33
CA ALA A 185 24.21 -11.05 5.08
C ALA A 185 23.38 -10.49 6.25
N VAL A 186 22.37 -11.20 6.73
CA VAL A 186 21.37 -10.75 7.71
C VAL A 186 21.95 -10.16 9.01
N ASP A 187 23.17 -10.56 9.40
CA ASP A 187 23.83 -10.11 10.63
C ASP A 187 24.58 -8.77 10.48
N ASP A 188 24.74 -8.27 9.24
CA ASP A 188 25.40 -6.98 8.94
C ASP A 188 24.57 -6.14 7.99
N TRP A 189 23.89 -5.12 8.51
CA TRP A 189 23.04 -4.25 7.74
C TRP A 189 23.77 -3.48 6.62
N ARG A 190 25.08 -3.17 6.82
CA ARG A 190 25.89 -2.51 5.78
C ARG A 190 26.14 -3.46 4.62
N GLU A 191 26.43 -4.70 4.94
CA GLU A 191 26.65 -5.74 3.94
C GLU A 191 25.34 -6.08 3.21
N MET A 192 24.19 -6.12 3.90
CA MET A 192 22.89 -6.28 3.27
C MET A 192 22.62 -5.17 2.24
N LEU A 193 22.81 -3.90 2.60
CA LEU A 193 22.60 -2.77 1.69
C LEU A 193 23.58 -2.79 0.52
N ARG A 194 24.85 -3.14 0.78
CA ARG A 194 25.88 -3.25 -0.26
C ARG A 194 25.51 -4.35 -1.28
N ILE A 195 25.18 -5.54 -0.79
CA ILE A 195 24.79 -6.66 -1.66
C ILE A 195 23.53 -6.32 -2.44
N ALA A 196 22.53 -5.73 -1.80
CA ALA A 196 21.31 -5.31 -2.50
C ALA A 196 21.62 -4.32 -3.64
N ALA A 197 22.50 -3.34 -3.40
CA ALA A 197 22.94 -2.40 -4.42
C ALA A 197 23.73 -3.09 -5.55
N ASP A 198 24.61 -4.01 -5.22
CA ASP A 198 25.40 -4.78 -6.20
C ASP A 198 24.51 -5.68 -7.09
N HIS A 199 23.40 -6.18 -6.54
CA HIS A 199 22.35 -6.90 -7.28
C HIS A 199 21.36 -5.96 -7.99
N GLY A 200 21.69 -4.68 -8.12
CA GLY A 200 20.94 -3.69 -8.89
C GLY A 200 19.65 -3.23 -8.25
N ALA A 201 19.48 -3.41 -6.94
CA ALA A 201 18.30 -2.96 -6.23
C ALA A 201 18.20 -1.44 -6.21
N PHE A 202 16.96 -0.95 -6.32
CA PHE A 202 16.59 0.40 -5.91
C PHE A 202 16.25 0.34 -4.42
N LEU A 203 17.01 1.07 -3.62
CA LEU A 203 16.86 1.07 -2.17
C LEU A 203 16.16 2.34 -1.70
N PHE A 204 15.11 2.21 -0.89
CA PHE A 204 14.48 3.37 -0.26
C PHE A 204 14.21 3.13 1.23
N TRP A 205 14.32 4.22 2.00
CA TRP A 205 14.11 4.21 3.45
C TRP A 205 12.62 4.25 3.77
N ASN A 206 12.16 3.23 4.49
CA ASN A 206 10.76 3.05 4.88
C ASN A 206 10.43 3.85 6.13
N HIS A 207 9.18 4.32 6.24
CA HIS A 207 8.56 4.89 7.44
C HIS A 207 9.57 5.50 8.45
N PRO A 208 10.30 6.59 8.10
CA PRO A 208 11.43 7.10 8.86
C PRO A 208 11.09 7.55 10.29
N GLY A 209 9.81 7.71 10.60
CA GLY A 209 9.31 8.04 11.93
C GLY A 209 8.72 6.85 12.69
N TRP A 210 8.95 5.63 12.24
CA TRP A 210 8.43 4.46 12.94
C TRP A 210 9.06 4.34 14.33
N GLU A 211 8.18 4.35 15.35
CA GLU A 211 8.56 4.22 16.74
C GLU A 211 8.62 2.74 17.11
N ALA A 212 9.82 2.18 17.24
CA ALA A 212 10.01 0.85 17.82
C ALA A 212 10.36 0.98 19.31
N PRO A 213 9.42 0.80 20.23
CA PRO A 213 9.63 1.06 21.66
C PRO A 213 10.73 0.21 22.31
N LYS A 214 11.22 -0.84 21.63
CA LYS A 214 12.17 -1.82 22.18
C LYS A 214 13.49 -1.93 21.43
N SER A 215 13.66 -1.27 20.28
CA SER A 215 14.81 -1.44 19.41
C SER A 215 15.58 -0.15 19.10
N GLY A 216 15.44 0.88 19.94
CA GLY A 216 16.15 2.14 19.72
C GLY A 216 15.48 3.07 18.70
N GLY A 217 14.21 2.85 18.38
CA GLY A 217 13.41 3.75 17.56
C GLY A 217 13.28 5.15 18.16
N ILE A 218 12.72 6.06 17.39
CA ILE A 218 12.57 7.46 17.80
C ILE A 218 11.67 7.53 19.04
N GLU A 219 12.11 8.22 20.07
CA GLU A 219 11.27 8.53 21.24
C GLU A 219 10.01 9.25 20.78
N LYS A 220 8.86 8.89 21.34
CA LYS A 220 7.58 9.49 20.98
C LYS A 220 7.64 11.02 21.09
N GLY A 221 7.41 11.69 19.95
CA GLY A 221 7.45 13.15 19.86
C GLY A 221 8.84 13.75 19.59
N ALA A 222 9.90 12.94 19.48
CA ALA A 222 11.19 13.44 19.02
C ALA A 222 11.13 13.84 17.53
N PRO A 223 11.81 14.92 17.13
CA PRO A 223 11.85 15.32 15.74
C PRO A 223 12.60 14.28 14.89
N LEU A 224 12.04 13.96 13.73
CA LEU A 224 12.72 13.13 12.74
C LEU A 224 14.06 13.75 12.35
N ARG A 225 15.08 12.91 12.21
CA ARG A 225 16.41 13.33 11.84
C ARG A 225 16.99 12.46 10.75
N PHE A 226 17.58 13.10 9.77
CA PHE A 226 18.52 12.46 8.85
C PHE A 226 19.86 12.35 9.59
N THR A 227 20.18 11.16 10.10
CA THR A 227 21.36 10.95 10.98
C THR A 227 22.65 10.77 10.17
N ALA A 228 23.81 10.76 10.84
CA ALA A 228 25.11 10.49 10.19
C ALA A 228 25.13 9.10 9.48
N ILE A 229 24.38 8.13 9.99
CA ILE A 229 24.26 6.80 9.36
C ILE A 229 23.47 6.90 8.05
N HIS A 230 22.35 7.64 8.02
CA HIS A 230 21.61 7.87 6.78
C HIS A 230 22.43 8.66 5.75
N GLU A 231 23.26 9.60 6.22
CA GLU A 231 24.19 10.33 5.37
C GLU A 231 25.31 9.42 4.80
N GLU A 232 25.80 8.45 5.60
CA GLU A 232 26.71 7.41 5.12
C GLU A 232 26.07 6.57 3.99
N ILE A 233 24.83 6.08 4.22
CA ILE A 233 24.09 5.26 3.27
C ILE A 233 23.86 6.04 1.97
N TYR A 234 23.43 7.29 2.08
CA TYR A 234 23.23 8.18 0.92
C TYR A 234 24.52 8.37 0.12
N LYS A 235 25.63 8.73 0.77
CA LYS A 235 26.94 8.96 0.13
C LYS A 235 27.51 7.73 -0.56
N LYS A 236 27.19 6.54 -0.06
CA LYS A 236 27.52 5.25 -0.69
C LYS A 236 26.65 4.91 -1.89
N GLY A 237 25.63 5.70 -2.17
CA GLY A 237 24.66 5.42 -3.24
C GLY A 237 23.71 4.25 -2.90
N TRP A 238 23.49 3.98 -1.62
CA TRP A 238 22.60 2.92 -1.13
C TRP A 238 21.24 3.45 -0.67
N MET A 239 20.93 4.71 -0.93
CA MET A 239 19.63 5.32 -0.70
C MET A 239 19.22 6.10 -1.95
N HIS A 240 18.12 5.68 -2.58
CA HIS A 240 17.60 6.27 -3.81
C HIS A 240 16.25 6.97 -3.59
N GLY A 241 15.58 6.69 -2.47
CA GLY A 241 14.28 7.27 -2.15
C GLY A 241 13.94 7.17 -0.67
N ILE A 242 12.82 7.79 -0.28
CA ILE A 242 12.29 7.78 1.10
C ILE A 242 10.76 7.79 1.05
N GLU A 243 10.11 7.10 1.98
CA GLU A 243 8.66 7.21 2.19
C GLU A 243 8.30 8.50 2.93
N ILE A 244 7.48 9.35 2.29
CA ILE A 244 6.88 10.52 2.94
C ILE A 244 5.58 10.16 3.64
N PHE A 245 4.93 9.08 3.16
CA PHE A 245 3.69 8.59 3.74
C PHE A 245 3.71 7.05 3.75
N ASN A 246 3.46 6.48 4.91
CA ASN A 246 3.38 5.04 5.09
C ASN A 246 2.15 4.69 5.92
N GLY A 247 1.28 3.83 5.39
CA GLY A 247 0.05 3.40 6.06
C GLY A 247 -0.87 4.56 6.44
N LYS A 248 -0.68 5.11 7.63
CA LYS A 248 -1.42 6.26 8.18
C LYS A 248 -0.50 7.37 8.70
N GLN A 249 0.79 7.26 8.49
CA GLN A 249 1.81 8.15 9.04
C GLN A 249 2.36 9.07 7.95
N TYR A 250 2.43 10.36 8.26
CA TYR A 250 2.95 11.40 7.37
C TYR A 250 4.22 12.01 7.95
N TYR A 251 5.26 12.14 7.12
CA TYR A 251 6.59 12.63 7.47
C TYR A 251 6.95 13.88 6.66
N PRO A 252 6.44 15.07 7.00
CA PRO A 252 6.55 16.27 6.15
C PRO A 252 7.99 16.68 5.80
N VAL A 253 8.94 16.48 6.71
CA VAL A 253 10.35 16.84 6.50
C VAL A 253 11.02 16.01 5.40
N VAL A 254 10.48 14.85 5.07
CA VAL A 254 11.01 13.96 4.01
C VAL A 254 11.00 14.65 2.66
N SER A 255 10.01 15.50 2.38
CA SER A 255 9.98 16.25 1.12
C SER A 255 11.19 17.18 0.94
N ASP A 256 11.67 17.81 2.03
CA ASP A 256 12.88 18.63 1.98
C ASP A 256 14.14 17.76 1.84
N TRP A 257 14.24 16.64 2.56
CA TRP A 257 15.36 15.72 2.41
C TRP A 257 15.49 15.15 0.99
N CYS A 258 14.36 14.80 0.38
CA CYS A 258 14.34 14.31 -1.00
C CYS A 258 14.73 15.40 -2.01
N ASN A 259 14.26 16.64 -1.82
CA ASN A 259 14.64 17.76 -2.68
C ASN A 259 16.13 18.12 -2.56
N GLU A 260 16.67 18.13 -1.33
CA GLU A 260 18.09 18.46 -1.07
C GLU A 260 19.06 17.42 -1.62
N ARG A 261 18.65 16.15 -1.68
CA ARG A 261 19.51 15.02 -2.05
C ARG A 261 19.12 14.37 -3.38
N GLU A 262 18.14 14.93 -4.08
CA GLU A 262 17.63 14.38 -5.33
C GLU A 262 17.20 12.91 -5.17
N LEU A 263 16.42 12.60 -4.12
CA LEU A 263 15.86 11.27 -3.85
C LEU A 263 14.42 11.16 -4.36
N ALA A 264 14.03 9.96 -4.74
CA ALA A 264 12.65 9.66 -5.12
C ALA A 264 11.73 9.66 -3.88
N LEU A 265 10.47 10.03 -4.06
CA LEU A 265 9.49 10.18 -3.01
C LEU A 265 8.39 9.11 -3.13
N PHE A 266 8.05 8.44 -2.03
CA PHE A 266 7.10 7.35 -2.01
C PHE A 266 5.95 7.56 -1.04
N ALA A 267 4.76 7.04 -1.39
CA ALA A 267 3.66 6.79 -0.48
C ALA A 267 3.21 5.35 -0.69
N ASN A 268 3.26 4.53 0.36
CA ASN A 268 2.94 3.11 0.32
C ASN A 268 2.06 2.71 1.50
N SER A 269 1.42 1.54 1.38
CA SER A 269 0.45 1.11 2.38
C SER A 269 1.05 0.43 3.60
N ASP A 270 2.18 -0.27 3.43
CA ASP A 270 2.76 -1.14 4.46
C ASP A 270 1.71 -2.08 5.08
N ILE A 271 0.86 -2.60 4.20
CA ILE A 271 -0.31 -3.37 4.61
C ILE A 271 0.10 -4.77 5.08
N HIS A 272 -0.30 -5.12 6.30
CA HIS A 272 -0.07 -6.42 6.91
C HIS A 272 -1.33 -7.30 6.93
N PRO A 273 -2.50 -6.81 7.43
CA PRO A 273 -3.75 -7.58 7.40
C PRO A 273 -4.34 -7.62 5.98
N SER A 274 -5.48 -8.30 5.82
CA SER A 274 -6.26 -8.15 4.60
C SER A 274 -6.68 -6.70 4.39
N GLU A 275 -6.94 -6.32 3.15
CA GLU A 275 -7.40 -4.95 2.84
C GLU A 275 -8.71 -4.63 3.56
N PHE A 276 -9.61 -5.61 3.66
CA PHE A 276 -10.84 -5.46 4.40
C PHE A 276 -10.61 -5.20 5.90
N ASP A 277 -9.67 -5.91 6.53
CA ASP A 277 -9.34 -5.69 7.95
C ASP A 277 -8.65 -4.35 8.18
N GLN A 278 -7.84 -3.89 7.20
CA GLN A 278 -7.13 -2.61 7.28
C GLN A 278 -8.05 -1.41 7.11
N TYR A 279 -8.97 -1.46 6.14
CA TYR A 279 -9.75 -0.31 5.69
C TYR A 279 -11.26 -0.44 5.91
N GLY A 280 -11.76 -1.64 6.22
CA GLY A 280 -13.18 -1.92 6.43
C GLY A 280 -14.02 -1.80 5.15
N VAL A 281 -15.34 -1.75 5.33
CA VAL A 281 -16.30 -1.67 4.22
C VAL A 281 -16.23 -0.35 3.42
N GLN A 282 -15.75 0.72 4.03
CA GLN A 282 -15.59 2.02 3.33
C GLN A 282 -14.46 1.99 2.33
N ASN A 283 -13.51 1.09 2.54
CA ASN A 283 -12.35 0.84 1.69
C ASN A 283 -11.81 2.14 1.03
N PRO A 284 -11.27 3.10 1.81
CA PRO A 284 -10.69 4.30 1.25
C PRO A 284 -9.51 3.91 0.33
N LEU A 285 -9.15 4.81 -0.58
CA LEU A 285 -7.98 4.57 -1.41
C LEU A 285 -6.73 4.45 -0.53
N ARG A 286 -5.98 3.36 -0.70
CA ARG A 286 -4.68 3.18 -0.04
C ARG A 286 -3.68 4.24 -0.50
N PRO A 287 -2.60 4.50 0.23
CA PRO A 287 -1.49 5.31 -0.29
C PRO A 287 -0.97 4.74 -1.61
N ILE A 288 -0.65 5.61 -2.56
CA ILE A 288 -0.21 5.25 -3.91
C ILE A 288 1.04 6.05 -4.26
N THR A 289 2.01 5.40 -4.85
CA THR A 289 3.09 6.06 -5.58
C THR A 289 2.72 6.07 -7.07
N LEU A 290 2.57 7.26 -7.65
CA LEU A 290 2.44 7.45 -9.09
C LEU A 290 3.82 7.41 -9.73
N VAL A 291 3.98 6.59 -10.75
CA VAL A 291 5.25 6.36 -11.47
C VAL A 291 5.11 6.87 -12.89
N LEU A 292 5.93 7.83 -13.28
CA LEU A 292 5.93 8.37 -14.65
C LEU A 292 6.90 7.53 -15.50
N ALA A 293 6.38 6.47 -16.07
CA ALA A 293 7.10 5.46 -16.85
C ALA A 293 6.97 5.72 -18.35
N LYS A 294 7.98 5.39 -19.14
CA LYS A 294 7.92 5.52 -20.62
C LYS A 294 6.88 4.60 -21.23
N GLU A 295 6.75 3.42 -20.64
CA GLU A 295 5.79 2.40 -21.03
C GLU A 295 5.36 1.57 -19.83
N ARG A 296 4.36 0.70 -20.01
CA ARG A 296 3.86 -0.18 -18.95
C ARG A 296 4.68 -1.47 -18.89
N SER A 297 5.90 -1.37 -18.33
CA SER A 297 6.80 -2.51 -18.10
C SER A 297 7.55 -2.34 -16.78
N VAL A 298 8.05 -3.43 -16.20
CA VAL A 298 8.84 -3.43 -14.95
C VAL A 298 10.15 -2.66 -15.16
N GLU A 299 10.78 -2.80 -16.31
CA GLU A 299 12.02 -2.11 -16.70
C GLU A 299 11.80 -0.60 -16.76
N SER A 300 10.66 -0.16 -17.30
CA SER A 300 10.33 1.26 -17.39
C SER A 300 9.97 1.84 -16.02
N VAL A 301 9.35 1.06 -15.13
CA VAL A 301 9.15 1.42 -13.71
C VAL A 301 10.49 1.58 -13.00
N ARG A 302 11.42 0.62 -13.19
CA ARG A 302 12.77 0.70 -12.63
C ARG A 302 13.50 1.96 -13.10
N GLU A 303 13.50 2.23 -14.40
CA GLU A 303 14.12 3.41 -14.98
C GLU A 303 13.51 4.71 -14.40
N ALA A 304 12.18 4.76 -14.27
CA ALA A 304 11.48 5.91 -13.68
C ALA A 304 11.89 6.15 -12.22
N PHE A 305 12.09 5.10 -11.43
CA PHE A 305 12.54 5.20 -10.04
C PHE A 305 13.94 5.82 -9.95
N PHE A 306 14.92 5.28 -10.68
CA PHE A 306 16.27 5.83 -10.69
C PHE A 306 16.32 7.26 -11.26
N ALA A 307 15.40 7.61 -12.17
CA ALA A 307 15.23 8.97 -12.69
C ALA A 307 14.38 9.88 -11.77
N LYS A 308 13.95 9.42 -10.57
CA LYS A 308 13.15 10.16 -9.55
C LYS A 308 11.83 10.69 -10.14
N ARG A 309 11.25 9.94 -11.08
CA ARG A 309 9.94 10.25 -11.67
C ARG A 309 8.82 9.56 -10.89
N THR A 310 8.72 9.94 -9.62
CA THR A 310 7.70 9.46 -8.68
C THR A 310 6.94 10.62 -8.05
N ILE A 311 5.67 10.39 -7.76
CA ILE A 311 4.78 11.32 -7.06
C ILE A 311 4.02 10.51 -6.01
N ALA A 312 4.06 10.94 -4.76
CA ALA A 312 3.34 10.29 -3.67
C ALA A 312 1.92 10.85 -3.55
N TRP A 313 0.95 9.97 -3.36
CA TRP A 313 -0.46 10.35 -3.15
C TRP A 313 -1.07 9.54 -2.02
N ALA A 314 -1.59 10.23 -1.02
CA ALA A 314 -2.37 9.60 0.05
C ALA A 314 -3.49 10.55 0.53
N ALA A 315 -4.65 9.99 0.83
CA ALA A 315 -5.83 10.73 1.23
C ALA A 315 -6.15 11.88 0.24
N ASN A 316 -6.11 13.14 0.71
CA ASN A 316 -6.37 14.32 -0.10
C ASN A 316 -5.10 15.12 -0.43
N ILE A 317 -3.90 14.55 -0.26
CA ILE A 317 -2.63 15.25 -0.45
C ILE A 317 -1.77 14.53 -1.49
N VAL A 318 -1.10 15.32 -2.34
CA VAL A 318 -0.15 14.84 -3.35
C VAL A 318 1.21 15.51 -3.09
N TRP A 319 2.29 14.71 -3.07
CA TRP A 319 3.66 15.20 -2.84
C TRP A 319 4.57 14.83 -4.00
N GLY A 320 5.45 15.74 -4.37
CA GLY A 320 6.42 15.45 -5.42
C GLY A 320 7.33 16.66 -5.71
N SER A 321 8.27 16.49 -6.62
CA SER A 321 9.08 17.61 -7.08
C SER A 321 8.20 18.64 -7.78
N ARG A 322 8.60 19.90 -7.70
CA ARG A 322 7.88 21.01 -8.39
C ARG A 322 7.70 20.73 -9.89
N THR A 323 8.69 20.17 -10.54
CA THR A 323 8.65 19.84 -11.96
C THR A 323 7.50 18.89 -12.26
N TRP A 324 7.46 17.73 -11.59
CA TRP A 324 6.46 16.70 -11.89
C TRP A 324 5.07 17.05 -11.39
N LEU A 325 4.95 17.77 -10.26
CA LEU A 325 3.64 18.25 -9.82
C LEU A 325 3.08 19.32 -10.75
N THR A 326 3.91 20.23 -11.26
CA THR A 326 3.46 21.23 -12.23
C THR A 326 2.99 20.57 -13.53
N ALA A 327 3.75 19.59 -14.04
CA ALA A 327 3.39 18.87 -15.25
C ALA A 327 2.09 18.07 -15.06
N LEU A 328 1.95 17.36 -13.93
CA LEU A 328 0.74 16.60 -13.60
C LEU A 328 -0.47 17.53 -13.43
N PHE A 329 -0.31 18.69 -12.78
CA PHE A 329 -1.38 19.68 -12.64
C PHE A 329 -1.87 20.16 -14.01
N LYS A 330 -0.96 20.56 -14.89
CA LYS A 330 -1.30 21.00 -16.25
C LYS A 330 -2.00 19.92 -17.09
N ALA A 331 -1.62 18.66 -16.90
CA ALA A 331 -2.28 17.53 -17.56
C ALA A 331 -3.65 17.22 -16.98
N SER A 332 -3.84 17.46 -15.66
CA SER A 332 -5.07 17.11 -14.92
C SER A 332 -6.10 18.23 -14.87
N VAL A 333 -5.68 19.49 -14.97
CA VAL A 333 -6.57 20.65 -14.78
C VAL A 333 -6.56 21.55 -15.99
N GLY A 334 -7.68 21.56 -16.70
CA GLY A 334 -7.97 22.53 -17.75
C GLY A 334 -8.30 23.90 -17.15
N ILE A 335 -7.74 24.97 -17.71
CA ILE A 335 -8.00 26.35 -17.30
C ILE A 335 -8.50 27.13 -18.51
N LYS A 336 -9.67 27.75 -18.41
CA LYS A 336 -10.27 28.57 -19.47
C LYS A 336 -10.74 29.90 -18.90
N THR A 337 -10.34 31.00 -19.52
CA THR A 337 -10.89 32.33 -19.22
C THR A 337 -12.26 32.47 -19.87
N ILE A 338 -13.29 32.70 -19.07
CA ILE A 338 -14.66 32.92 -19.54
C ILE A 338 -14.92 34.41 -19.76
N THR A 339 -14.57 35.22 -18.76
CA THR A 339 -14.59 36.69 -18.83
C THR A 339 -13.39 37.23 -18.04
N PRO A 340 -13.02 38.51 -18.20
CA PRO A 340 -12.04 39.11 -17.30
C PRO A 340 -12.43 38.89 -15.84
N GLY A 341 -11.57 38.23 -15.05
CA GLY A 341 -11.84 37.90 -13.65
C GLY A 341 -12.67 36.64 -13.39
N THR A 342 -13.01 35.88 -14.44
CA THR A 342 -13.72 34.60 -14.27
C THR A 342 -12.97 33.47 -15.01
N LEU A 343 -12.51 32.47 -14.25
CA LEU A 343 -11.90 31.26 -14.79
C LEU A 343 -12.84 30.08 -14.64
N GLU A 344 -12.87 29.23 -15.65
CA GLU A 344 -13.42 27.88 -15.54
C GLU A 344 -12.25 26.90 -15.37
N LEU A 345 -12.30 26.13 -14.31
CA LEU A 345 -11.33 25.08 -14.00
C LEU A 345 -11.98 23.72 -14.14
N THR A 346 -11.37 22.81 -14.86
CA THR A 346 -11.86 21.45 -15.08
C THR A 346 -10.85 20.46 -14.57
N ASN A 347 -11.16 19.71 -13.50
CA ASN A 347 -10.36 18.58 -13.07
C ASN A 347 -10.78 17.34 -13.87
N THR A 348 -9.90 16.85 -14.74
CA THR A 348 -10.13 15.65 -15.57
C THR A 348 -9.60 14.37 -14.93
N SER A 349 -9.05 14.47 -13.73
CA SER A 349 -8.41 13.35 -13.02
C SER A 349 -9.17 12.92 -11.77
N SER A 350 -8.81 11.75 -11.23
CA SER A 350 -9.26 11.28 -9.93
C SER A 350 -8.47 11.90 -8.75
N LEU A 351 -7.48 12.76 -9.02
CA LEU A 351 -6.69 13.41 -7.98
C LEU A 351 -7.52 14.45 -7.22
N PRO A 352 -7.33 14.58 -5.91
CA PRO A 352 -7.89 15.69 -5.14
C PRO A 352 -7.14 16.97 -5.50
N VAL A 353 -7.86 18.02 -5.89
CA VAL A 353 -7.28 19.31 -6.25
C VAL A 353 -8.01 20.41 -5.48
N VAL A 354 -7.27 21.12 -4.62
CA VAL A 354 -7.78 22.28 -3.89
C VAL A 354 -6.94 23.50 -4.30
N VAL A 355 -7.56 24.48 -4.91
CA VAL A 355 -6.89 25.67 -5.40
C VAL A 355 -7.23 26.89 -4.57
N SER A 356 -6.27 27.78 -4.37
CA SER A 356 -6.49 29.11 -3.80
C SER A 356 -6.04 30.18 -4.78
N MET A 357 -6.91 31.14 -5.01
CA MET A 357 -6.72 32.28 -5.94
C MET A 357 -7.39 33.52 -5.39
N GLY A 358 -6.67 34.62 -5.29
CA GLY A 358 -7.24 35.91 -4.90
C GLY A 358 -7.98 35.90 -3.54
N GLY A 359 -7.58 35.02 -2.61
CA GLY A 359 -8.20 34.87 -1.29
C GLY A 359 -9.35 33.86 -1.22
N ALA A 360 -9.82 33.32 -2.34
CA ALA A 360 -10.82 32.26 -2.38
C ALA A 360 -10.13 30.89 -2.46
N THR A 361 -10.65 29.90 -1.73
CA THR A 361 -10.20 28.50 -1.80
C THR A 361 -11.34 27.63 -2.28
N VAL A 362 -11.07 26.81 -3.30
CA VAL A 362 -12.08 25.98 -3.98
C VAL A 362 -11.52 24.57 -4.17
N GLU A 363 -12.30 23.55 -3.78
CA GLU A 363 -12.05 22.17 -4.16
C GLU A 363 -12.61 21.93 -5.56
N LEU A 364 -11.77 21.43 -6.47
CA LEU A 364 -12.20 21.05 -7.81
C LEU A 364 -12.72 19.60 -7.78
N PRO A 365 -14.02 19.40 -8.02
CA PRO A 365 -14.57 18.05 -8.04
C PRO A 365 -13.89 17.20 -9.12
N LYS A 366 -13.67 15.93 -8.82
CA LYS A 366 -13.08 14.96 -9.76
C LYS A 366 -13.95 14.84 -11.00
N GLU A 367 -13.32 14.87 -12.17
CA GLU A 367 -13.97 14.71 -13.48
C GLU A 367 -15.07 15.72 -13.75
N LYS A 368 -14.98 16.91 -13.17
CA LYS A 368 -15.96 18.00 -13.29
C LYS A 368 -15.30 19.37 -13.48
N HIS A 369 -16.10 20.33 -13.92
CA HIS A 369 -15.71 21.72 -14.02
C HIS A 369 -16.31 22.57 -12.88
N CYS A 370 -15.64 23.66 -12.58
CA CYS A 370 -16.07 24.65 -11.59
C CYS A 370 -15.68 26.05 -12.09
N GLN A 371 -16.56 27.04 -11.93
CA GLN A 371 -16.24 28.44 -12.23
C GLN A 371 -15.72 29.13 -10.97
N VAL A 372 -14.60 29.81 -11.10
CA VAL A 372 -13.96 30.52 -10.01
C VAL A 372 -13.79 32.00 -10.39
N PHE A 373 -14.30 32.87 -9.53
CA PHE A 373 -14.11 34.30 -9.67
C PHE A 373 -12.79 34.72 -9.05
N CYS A 374 -11.94 35.41 -9.81
CA CYS A 374 -10.66 35.91 -9.32
C CYS A 374 -10.41 37.35 -9.82
N SER A 375 -9.59 38.07 -9.09
CA SER A 375 -9.15 39.39 -9.57
C SER A 375 -8.30 39.24 -10.83
N ASN A 376 -8.40 40.18 -11.77
CA ASN A 376 -7.55 40.27 -12.96
C ASN A 376 -6.06 40.40 -12.62
N SER A 377 -5.71 40.69 -11.36
CA SER A 377 -4.34 40.76 -10.87
C SER A 377 -3.74 39.44 -10.46
N VAL A 378 -4.55 38.35 -10.39
CA VAL A 378 -4.08 37.01 -10.02
C VAL A 378 -3.16 36.49 -11.12
N ARG A 379 -1.91 36.16 -10.75
CA ARG A 379 -0.88 35.64 -11.65
C ARG A 379 -0.57 34.16 -11.43
N ASN A 380 -0.89 33.62 -10.26
CA ASN A 380 -0.61 32.25 -9.87
C ASN A 380 -1.85 31.62 -9.26
N ILE A 381 -1.96 30.31 -9.44
CA ILE A 381 -2.84 29.40 -8.69
C ILE A 381 -1.98 28.71 -7.64
N THR A 382 -2.39 28.76 -6.37
CA THR A 382 -1.80 27.94 -5.33
C THR A 382 -2.61 26.66 -5.19
N VAL A 383 -2.01 25.50 -5.44
CA VAL A 383 -2.65 24.20 -5.23
C VAL A 383 -2.32 23.75 -3.81
N THR A 384 -3.24 24.03 -2.88
CA THR A 384 -2.97 24.00 -1.44
C THR A 384 -2.71 22.62 -0.87
N ASN A 385 -3.19 21.59 -1.53
CA ASN A 385 -3.01 20.18 -1.15
C ASN A 385 -1.99 19.42 -2.02
N TRP A 386 -1.27 20.10 -2.91
CA TRP A 386 -0.14 19.54 -3.64
C TRP A 386 1.17 20.16 -3.12
N ILE A 387 2.04 19.33 -2.56
CA ILE A 387 3.12 19.77 -1.69
C ILE A 387 4.49 19.50 -2.34
N VAL A 388 5.29 20.55 -2.52
CA VAL A 388 6.62 20.51 -3.15
C VAL A 388 7.78 20.58 -2.16
N GLY A 389 7.53 20.72 -0.88
CA GLY A 389 8.50 20.82 0.22
C GLY A 389 7.75 20.92 1.53
N MET A 390 8.42 20.83 2.68
CA MET A 390 7.77 20.92 3.98
C MET A 390 6.94 22.19 4.09
N ASN A 391 5.61 22.05 4.21
CA ASN A 391 4.63 23.15 4.26
C ASN A 391 4.67 24.10 3.05
N LYS A 392 5.15 23.64 1.89
CA LYS A 392 5.23 24.45 0.67
C LYS A 392 4.25 23.92 -0.38
N PRO A 393 3.09 24.54 -0.59
CA PRO A 393 2.17 24.15 -1.64
C PRO A 393 2.73 24.44 -3.04
N LEU A 394 2.19 23.78 -4.04
CA LEU A 394 2.51 24.03 -5.43
C LEU A 394 1.91 25.36 -5.87
N GLU A 395 2.73 26.20 -6.48
CA GLU A 395 2.29 27.41 -7.18
C GLU A 395 2.45 27.23 -8.69
N VAL A 396 1.39 27.44 -9.44
CA VAL A 396 1.34 27.32 -10.89
C VAL A 396 1.05 28.69 -11.50
N PRO A 397 1.92 29.22 -12.38
CA PRO A 397 1.66 30.45 -13.09
C PRO A 397 0.42 30.33 -14.00
N LEU A 398 -0.44 31.32 -13.96
CA LEU A 398 -1.46 31.53 -15.00
C LEU A 398 -0.74 32.16 -16.19
N ASN A 399 -0.55 31.37 -17.26
CA ASN A 399 -0.14 31.96 -18.54
C ASN A 399 -1.31 32.77 -19.06
N THR A 400 -1.23 34.06 -18.91
CA THR A 400 -2.19 35.02 -19.46
C THR A 400 -1.90 35.26 -20.94
#